data_742168d7bea2db406d956fe8c7c324a5
#
_entry.id   742168d7bea2db406d956fe8c7c324a5
#
_cell.length_a   1.000
_cell.length_b   1.000
_cell.length_c   1.000
_cell.angle_alpha   90.00
_cell.angle_beta   90.00
_cell.angle_gamma   90.00
#
_symmetry.space_group_name_H-M   'P 1'
#
loop_
_entity.id
_entity.type
_entity.pdbx_description
1 polymer ?
#
loop_
_entity_poly.entity_id
_entity_poly.type
_entity_poly.pdbx_seq_one_letter_code
_entity_poly.pdbx_strand_id
1 'polypeptide(L)'
;MKAVAKATAFIEWGMKIVVIQYKCQNCGDDMAFDSESGMLSCHSCGRKDNIEEFSEEFIKTTFSKDEAKEYHCKNCGAILITEAETTATTCSFCGAGVVLGDRLSGDMAPAKVIPFTVSKEEAMDAFRKWCKKGRLTPKGFMTADRIKKITGIYVPFWLYDLNSKAEVSAIGTTVRKYTSGDYIYTETKYYDIYRNINLDYIKVPVDASEKMNDELMDKLEPYNYNSLKDFKTPYLAGYIAEKYNYNYKELLPRVKSKIENYIESYIGSTIKGYSSVSYKNKQININQKQAYYTLLPVWMLYYDYNKSEYTFAMNGQTGKIVGKPPISFSKIAIWFIKIAGITFVILKLISFIMGGDF
;
A
#
# COMPACT_ATOMS: atom_id res chain seq x y z
N MET A 1 -23.54 -7.49 29.00
CA MET A 1 -23.06 -8.86 28.67
C MET A 1 -21.94 -8.70 27.65
N LYS A 2 -20.72 -9.10 28.01
CA LYS A 2 -19.55 -9.00 27.11
C LYS A 2 -19.72 -10.01 25.97
N ALA A 3 -19.46 -9.56 24.73
CA ALA A 3 -19.41 -10.45 23.58
C ALA A 3 -18.28 -11.49 23.76
N VAL A 4 -18.58 -12.75 23.56
CA VAL A 4 -17.62 -13.85 23.75
C VAL A 4 -17.27 -14.41 22.38
N ALA A 5 -15.98 -14.33 22.00
CA ALA A 5 -15.44 -15.10 20.89
C ALA A 5 -15.42 -16.59 21.31
N LYS A 6 -16.10 -17.46 20.57
CA LYS A 6 -15.98 -18.91 20.80
C LYS A 6 -14.79 -19.43 20.01
N ALA A 7 -13.65 -19.57 20.70
CA ALA A 7 -12.54 -20.38 20.20
C ALA A 7 -12.80 -21.84 20.60
N THR A 8 -12.80 -22.75 19.64
CA THR A 8 -12.90 -24.19 19.91
C THR A 8 -11.61 -24.84 19.42
N ALA A 9 -10.93 -25.53 20.30
CA ALA A 9 -9.75 -26.32 19.96
C ALA A 9 -10.16 -27.75 19.66
N PHE A 10 -9.73 -28.31 18.54
CA PHE A 10 -9.78 -29.73 18.24
C PHE A 10 -8.41 -30.35 18.43
N ILE A 11 -8.34 -31.48 19.11
CA ILE A 11 -7.12 -32.28 19.26
C ILE A 11 -7.29 -33.49 18.35
N GLU A 12 -6.66 -33.43 17.19
CA GLU A 12 -6.42 -34.61 16.37
C GLU A 12 -4.92 -34.67 16.10
N TRP A 13 -4.30 -35.78 16.46
CA TRP A 13 -2.85 -36.04 16.28
C TRP A 13 -1.89 -35.04 16.94
N GLY A 14 -2.19 -34.56 18.15
CA GLY A 14 -1.25 -33.76 18.98
C GLY A 14 -1.08 -32.30 18.57
N MET A 15 -1.77 -31.79 17.55
CA MET A 15 -1.76 -30.39 17.17
C MET A 15 -3.09 -29.69 17.53
N LYS A 16 -3.02 -28.62 18.28
CA LYS A 16 -4.17 -27.80 18.66
C LYS A 16 -4.41 -26.74 17.57
N ILE A 17 -5.38 -26.98 16.69
CA ILE A 17 -5.79 -26.01 15.66
C ILE A 17 -6.79 -25.04 16.27
N VAL A 18 -6.51 -23.74 16.24
CA VAL A 18 -7.40 -22.70 16.75
C VAL A 18 -8.01 -21.93 15.58
N VAL A 19 -9.29 -22.19 15.31
CA VAL A 19 -10.10 -21.43 14.38
C VAL A 19 -11.00 -20.49 15.16
N ILE A 20 -10.88 -19.18 14.90
CA ILE A 20 -11.70 -18.14 15.52
C ILE A 20 -12.79 -17.73 14.53
N GLN A 21 -14.05 -17.82 14.97
CA GLN A 21 -15.20 -17.29 14.25
C GLN A 21 -16.05 -16.45 15.20
N TYR A 22 -16.47 -15.30 14.74
CA TYR A 22 -17.30 -14.40 15.53
C TYR A 22 -18.76 -14.67 15.26
N LYS A 23 -19.48 -15.18 16.26
CA LYS A 23 -20.90 -15.52 16.19
C LYS A 23 -21.76 -14.46 16.86
N CYS A 24 -22.84 -14.08 16.19
CA CYS A 24 -23.84 -13.16 16.74
C CYS A 24 -24.54 -13.79 17.94
N GLN A 25 -24.53 -13.10 19.07
CA GLN A 25 -25.20 -13.59 20.30
C GLN A 25 -26.72 -13.53 20.21
N ASN A 26 -27.27 -12.76 19.25
CA ASN A 26 -28.71 -12.62 19.07
C ASN A 26 -29.30 -13.73 18.18
N CYS A 27 -28.67 -14.04 17.04
CA CYS A 27 -29.22 -15.01 16.06
C CYS A 27 -28.28 -16.19 15.73
N GLY A 28 -27.05 -16.19 16.26
CA GLY A 28 -26.07 -17.25 16.03
C GLY A 28 -25.34 -17.22 14.68
N ASP A 29 -25.67 -16.29 13.80
CA ASP A 29 -25.05 -16.13 12.50
C ASP A 29 -23.64 -15.53 12.59
N ASP A 30 -22.89 -15.55 11.48
CA ASP A 30 -21.54 -15.00 11.43
C ASP A 30 -21.54 -13.47 11.50
N MET A 31 -20.54 -12.93 12.17
CA MET A 31 -20.26 -11.50 12.20
C MET A 31 -19.00 -11.19 11.40
N ALA A 32 -19.03 -10.09 10.68
CA ALA A 32 -17.89 -9.55 9.93
C ALA A 32 -17.57 -8.12 10.38
N PHE A 33 -16.33 -7.69 10.14
CA PHE A 33 -15.93 -6.31 10.37
C PHE A 33 -16.60 -5.41 9.33
N ASP A 34 -17.35 -4.44 9.79
CA ASP A 34 -18.01 -3.42 8.98
C ASP A 34 -17.14 -2.16 8.95
N SER A 35 -16.59 -1.85 7.78
CA SER A 35 -15.69 -0.70 7.58
C SER A 35 -16.38 0.66 7.77
N GLU A 36 -17.70 0.75 7.56
CA GLU A 36 -18.46 1.99 7.72
C GLU A 36 -18.66 2.35 9.20
N SER A 37 -19.05 1.36 10.01
CA SER A 37 -19.27 1.58 11.44
C SER A 37 -18.03 1.37 12.30
N GLY A 38 -17.00 0.69 11.79
CA GLY A 38 -15.81 0.29 12.55
C GLY A 38 -16.11 -0.77 13.64
N MET A 39 -17.21 -1.49 13.51
CA MET A 39 -17.70 -2.51 14.46
C MET A 39 -17.79 -3.88 13.81
N LEU A 40 -17.94 -4.94 14.61
CA LEU A 40 -18.42 -6.23 14.13
C LEU A 40 -19.93 -6.16 13.88
N SER A 41 -20.37 -6.51 12.68
CA SER A 41 -21.76 -6.46 12.25
C SER A 41 -22.28 -7.83 11.86
N CYS A 42 -23.48 -8.16 12.28
CA CYS A 42 -24.21 -9.35 11.84
C CYS A 42 -25.10 -9.00 10.65
N HIS A 43 -24.85 -9.63 9.50
CA HIS A 43 -25.63 -9.36 8.28
C HIS A 43 -27.08 -9.86 8.38
N SER A 44 -27.37 -10.85 9.22
CA SER A 44 -28.72 -11.43 9.34
C SER A 44 -29.66 -10.64 10.21
N CYS A 45 -29.20 -10.13 11.37
CA CYS A 45 -30.06 -9.43 12.33
C CYS A 45 -29.67 -7.97 12.59
N GLY A 46 -28.61 -7.48 11.95
CA GLY A 46 -28.15 -6.09 12.07
C GLY A 46 -27.46 -5.73 13.39
N ARG A 47 -27.24 -6.69 14.29
CA ARG A 47 -26.51 -6.44 15.55
C ARG A 47 -25.10 -5.96 15.27
N LYS A 48 -24.65 -4.95 16.02
CA LYS A 48 -23.28 -4.42 15.97
C LYS A 48 -22.65 -4.54 17.35
N ASP A 49 -21.42 -5.04 17.41
CA ASP A 49 -20.65 -5.19 18.65
C ASP A 49 -19.32 -4.41 18.52
N ASN A 50 -18.97 -3.70 19.58
CA ASN A 50 -17.75 -2.87 19.61
C ASN A 50 -16.52 -3.77 19.77
N ILE A 51 -15.54 -3.62 18.88
CA ILE A 51 -14.29 -4.39 18.90
C ILE A 51 -13.47 -4.14 20.16
N GLU A 52 -13.51 -2.93 20.70
CA GLU A 52 -12.74 -2.58 21.89
C GLU A 52 -13.20 -3.34 23.16
N GLU A 53 -14.43 -3.84 23.16
CA GLU A 53 -15.02 -4.62 24.27
C GLU A 53 -14.67 -6.11 24.21
N PHE A 54 -14.08 -6.60 23.12
CA PHE A 54 -13.63 -7.98 23.01
C PHE A 54 -12.36 -8.18 23.83
N SER A 55 -12.42 -9.10 24.81
CA SER A 55 -11.25 -9.60 25.52
C SER A 55 -10.68 -10.78 24.72
N GLU A 56 -9.44 -10.67 24.26
CA GLU A 56 -8.73 -11.77 23.62
C GLU A 56 -8.00 -12.60 24.69
N GLU A 57 -8.47 -13.80 24.96
CA GLU A 57 -7.64 -14.81 25.61
C GLU A 57 -6.78 -15.50 24.53
N PHE A 58 -5.55 -15.00 24.35
CA PHE A 58 -4.58 -15.61 23.46
C PHE A 58 -4.08 -16.94 24.04
N ILE A 59 -4.34 -18.01 23.33
CA ILE A 59 -3.72 -19.31 23.58
C ILE A 59 -2.32 -19.26 22.96
N LYS A 60 -1.28 -19.08 23.79
CA LYS A 60 0.11 -19.20 23.37
C LYS A 60 0.40 -20.66 23.00
N THR A 61 0.51 -20.93 21.71
CA THR A 61 1.00 -22.21 21.19
C THR A 61 2.11 -21.95 20.20
N THR A 62 3.26 -22.54 20.45
CA THR A 62 4.42 -22.56 19.51
C THR A 62 4.25 -23.68 18.52
N PHE A 63 4.31 -23.37 17.22
CA PHE A 63 4.23 -24.34 16.12
C PHE A 63 5.42 -24.23 15.18
N SER A 64 5.77 -25.38 14.57
CA SER A 64 6.81 -25.49 13.55
C SER A 64 6.40 -24.85 12.23
N LYS A 65 7.38 -24.28 11.52
CA LYS A 65 7.24 -23.72 10.17
C LYS A 65 6.93 -24.81 9.16
N ASP A 66 6.22 -24.46 8.09
CA ASP A 66 6.25 -25.06 6.75
C ASP A 66 5.29 -26.23 6.44
N GLU A 67 3.95 -26.03 6.59
CA GLU A 67 3.03 -26.92 5.87
C GLU A 67 1.68 -26.21 5.61
N ALA A 68 1.11 -26.41 4.40
CA ALA A 68 -0.28 -26.12 4.14
C ALA A 68 -1.13 -26.94 5.12
N LYS A 69 -2.01 -26.28 5.88
CA LYS A 69 -2.83 -26.93 6.89
C LYS A 69 -4.29 -26.98 6.46
N GLU A 70 -4.92 -28.08 6.83
CA GLU A 70 -6.38 -28.26 6.69
C GLU A 70 -7.09 -27.62 7.89
N TYR A 71 -8.12 -26.84 7.61
CA TYR A 71 -8.98 -26.22 8.61
C TYR A 71 -10.44 -26.55 8.32
N HIS A 72 -11.22 -26.81 9.36
CA HIS A 72 -12.66 -27.04 9.22
C HIS A 72 -13.44 -25.74 9.46
N CYS A 73 -14.26 -25.36 8.49
CA CYS A 73 -15.19 -24.26 8.65
C CYS A 73 -16.25 -24.63 9.69
N LYS A 74 -16.34 -23.88 10.78
CA LYS A 74 -17.30 -24.17 11.88
C LYS A 74 -18.75 -23.96 11.48
N ASN A 75 -19.00 -23.16 10.43
CA ASN A 75 -20.35 -22.86 9.98
C ASN A 75 -20.95 -23.99 9.13
N CYS A 76 -20.18 -24.52 8.17
CA CYS A 76 -20.67 -25.51 7.21
C CYS A 76 -19.90 -26.84 7.23
N GLY A 77 -18.88 -27.00 8.05
CA GLY A 77 -18.06 -28.20 8.16
C GLY A 77 -17.08 -28.42 7.00
N ALA A 78 -17.06 -27.53 6.00
CA ALA A 78 -16.18 -27.68 4.83
C ALA A 78 -14.69 -27.61 5.23
N ILE A 79 -13.88 -28.42 4.57
CA ILE A 79 -12.43 -28.43 4.74
C ILE A 79 -11.85 -27.27 3.92
N LEU A 80 -11.06 -26.43 4.58
CA LEU A 80 -10.34 -25.32 4.00
C LEU A 80 -8.85 -25.65 4.00
N ILE A 81 -8.24 -25.67 2.81
CA ILE A 81 -6.79 -25.79 2.67
C ILE A 81 -6.25 -24.40 2.42
N THR A 82 -5.34 -23.93 3.28
CA THR A 82 -4.76 -22.61 3.18
C THR A 82 -3.26 -22.69 3.12
N GLU A 83 -2.64 -21.73 2.40
CA GLU A 83 -1.20 -21.59 2.39
C GLU A 83 -0.65 -21.24 3.77
N ALA A 84 0.65 -21.49 4.00
CA ALA A 84 1.29 -21.30 5.30
C ALA A 84 1.22 -19.88 5.83
N GLU A 85 1.16 -18.88 4.94
CA GLU A 85 1.14 -17.45 5.26
C GLU A 85 -0.25 -16.89 5.55
N THR A 86 -1.33 -17.60 5.16
CA THR A 86 -2.70 -17.13 5.38
C THR A 86 -3.05 -17.12 6.87
N THR A 87 -3.43 -15.96 7.40
CA THR A 87 -3.85 -15.80 8.80
C THR A 87 -5.34 -15.55 8.95
N ALA A 88 -6.01 -15.07 7.90
CA ALA A 88 -7.46 -14.98 7.82
C ALA A 88 -7.94 -15.22 6.38
N THR A 89 -9.13 -15.82 6.23
CA THR A 89 -9.74 -16.10 4.94
C THR A 89 -11.26 -16.14 5.04
N THR A 90 -11.94 -16.32 3.91
CA THR A 90 -13.39 -16.60 3.86
C THR A 90 -13.63 -18.01 3.37
N CYS A 91 -14.58 -18.69 3.96
CA CYS A 91 -14.96 -20.04 3.50
C CYS A 91 -15.54 -19.98 2.08
N SER A 92 -14.96 -20.73 1.16
CA SER A 92 -15.38 -20.76 -0.25
C SER A 92 -16.79 -21.35 -0.45
N PHE A 93 -17.31 -22.08 0.55
CA PHE A 93 -18.60 -22.77 0.48
C PHE A 93 -19.75 -21.97 1.07
N CYS A 94 -19.55 -21.36 2.24
CA CYS A 94 -20.64 -20.63 2.94
C CYS A 94 -20.37 -19.13 3.13
N GLY A 95 -19.19 -18.64 2.73
CA GLY A 95 -18.84 -17.21 2.85
C GLY A 95 -18.44 -16.74 4.27
N ALA A 96 -18.47 -17.64 5.26
CA ALA A 96 -18.11 -17.30 6.64
C ALA A 96 -16.65 -16.83 6.75
N GLY A 97 -16.41 -15.79 7.51
CA GLY A 97 -15.05 -15.32 7.85
C GLY A 97 -14.35 -16.30 8.79
N VAL A 98 -13.14 -16.69 8.48
CA VAL A 98 -12.32 -17.63 9.24
C VAL A 98 -10.99 -16.97 9.59
N VAL A 99 -10.69 -16.85 10.89
CA VAL A 99 -9.40 -16.34 11.39
C VAL A 99 -8.62 -17.49 12.00
N LEU A 100 -7.37 -17.66 11.58
CA LEU A 100 -6.49 -18.75 11.97
C LEU A 100 -5.61 -18.29 13.15
N GLY A 101 -6.14 -18.43 14.37
CA GLY A 101 -5.54 -17.89 15.59
C GLY A 101 -4.15 -18.46 15.93
N ASP A 102 -3.88 -19.70 15.51
CA ASP A 102 -2.57 -20.34 15.68
C ASP A 102 -1.44 -19.67 14.90
N ARG A 103 -1.78 -18.94 13.84
CA ARG A 103 -0.82 -18.21 12.99
C ARG A 103 -0.62 -16.74 13.38
N LEU A 104 -1.38 -16.27 14.36
CA LEU A 104 -1.35 -14.88 14.86
C LEU A 104 -0.69 -14.76 16.23
N SER A 105 0.04 -15.78 16.70
CA SER A 105 0.61 -15.84 18.06
C SER A 105 2.13 -15.67 18.08
N GLY A 106 2.66 -15.23 19.22
CA GLY A 106 4.10 -15.08 19.47
C GLY A 106 4.72 -13.92 18.67
N ASP A 107 5.97 -14.08 18.23
CA ASP A 107 6.73 -13.06 17.48
C ASP A 107 6.14 -12.75 16.09
N MET A 108 5.14 -13.52 15.65
CA MET A 108 4.45 -13.35 14.36
C MET A 108 3.14 -12.57 14.50
N ALA A 109 2.73 -12.17 15.70
CA ALA A 109 1.53 -11.37 15.89
C ALA A 109 1.76 -9.92 15.41
N PRO A 110 0.84 -9.35 14.61
CA PRO A 110 0.90 -7.93 14.30
C PRO A 110 0.81 -7.09 15.58
N ALA A 111 1.64 -6.04 15.69
CA ALA A 111 1.54 -5.11 16.79
C ALA A 111 0.42 -4.08 16.56
N LYS A 112 0.22 -3.68 15.30
CA LYS A 112 -0.71 -2.62 14.90
C LYS A 112 -1.50 -3.00 13.66
N VAL A 113 -2.61 -2.31 13.46
CA VAL A 113 -3.46 -2.42 12.28
C VAL A 113 -4.02 -1.04 11.91
N ILE A 114 -4.18 -0.79 10.62
CA ILE A 114 -5.08 0.27 10.12
C ILE A 114 -6.34 -0.44 9.64
N PRO A 115 -7.51 -0.23 10.24
CA PRO A 115 -8.76 -0.84 9.78
C PRO A 115 -9.16 -0.36 8.38
N PHE A 116 -9.90 -1.19 7.64
CA PHE A 116 -10.60 -0.72 6.44
C PHE A 116 -11.57 0.39 6.81
N THR A 117 -11.62 1.45 5.99
CA THR A 117 -12.63 2.53 6.05
C THR A 117 -13.39 2.68 4.74
N VAL A 118 -12.87 2.10 3.66
CA VAL A 118 -13.54 2.04 2.35
C VAL A 118 -14.25 0.71 2.26
N SER A 119 -15.58 0.72 2.08
CA SER A 119 -16.38 -0.48 1.91
C SER A 119 -16.11 -1.16 0.56
N LYS A 120 -16.56 -2.40 0.41
CA LYS A 120 -16.41 -3.15 -0.84
C LYS A 120 -17.17 -2.47 -2.00
N GLU A 121 -18.35 -1.98 -1.72
CA GLU A 121 -19.22 -1.28 -2.65
C GLU A 121 -18.58 0.03 -3.14
N GLU A 122 -18.08 0.84 -2.21
CA GLU A 122 -17.34 2.06 -2.53
C GLU A 122 -16.08 1.79 -3.33
N ALA A 123 -15.32 0.75 -2.97
CA ALA A 123 -14.13 0.33 -3.71
C ALA A 123 -14.48 -0.07 -5.15
N MET A 124 -15.54 -0.85 -5.37
CA MET A 124 -16.01 -1.24 -6.69
C MET A 124 -16.39 -0.02 -7.54
N ASP A 125 -17.13 0.91 -6.96
CA ASP A 125 -17.57 2.13 -7.67
C ASP A 125 -16.40 3.06 -7.98
N ALA A 126 -15.46 3.21 -7.05
CA ALA A 126 -14.25 3.99 -7.27
C ALA A 126 -13.40 3.40 -8.40
N PHE A 127 -13.21 2.08 -8.45
CA PHE A 127 -12.51 1.41 -9.56
C PHE A 127 -13.21 1.65 -10.89
N ARG A 128 -14.55 1.50 -10.97
CA ARG A 128 -15.31 1.77 -12.19
C ARG A 128 -15.13 3.21 -12.69
N LYS A 129 -15.19 4.18 -11.76
CA LYS A 129 -15.00 5.61 -12.06
C LYS A 129 -13.56 5.89 -12.50
N TRP A 130 -12.57 5.28 -11.85
CA TRP A 130 -11.16 5.46 -12.17
C TRP A 130 -10.83 4.96 -13.58
N CYS A 131 -11.34 3.78 -13.94
CA CYS A 131 -11.11 3.22 -15.27
C CYS A 131 -11.75 4.03 -16.39
N LYS A 132 -12.91 4.65 -16.15
CA LYS A 132 -13.59 5.54 -17.10
C LYS A 132 -12.80 6.84 -17.34
N LYS A 133 -11.98 7.30 -16.41
CA LYS A 133 -11.16 8.52 -16.54
C LYS A 133 -9.95 8.35 -17.46
N GLY A 134 -9.55 7.14 -17.80
CA GLY A 134 -8.40 6.88 -18.64
C GLY A 134 -8.62 7.32 -20.08
N ARG A 135 -8.02 8.45 -20.51
CA ARG A 135 -8.16 8.99 -21.88
C ARG A 135 -7.74 8.00 -22.96
N LEU A 136 -6.75 7.17 -22.65
CA LEU A 136 -6.18 6.17 -23.57
C LEU A 136 -6.65 4.74 -23.26
N THR A 137 -7.48 4.52 -22.26
CA THR A 137 -7.99 3.20 -21.90
C THR A 137 -9.03 2.73 -22.94
N PRO A 138 -9.02 1.46 -23.40
CA PRO A 138 -9.95 0.95 -24.39
C PRO A 138 -11.42 1.10 -23.93
N LYS A 139 -12.31 1.33 -24.89
CA LYS A 139 -13.76 1.28 -24.63
C LYS A 139 -14.11 -0.17 -24.20
N GLY A 140 -14.90 -0.31 -23.14
CA GLY A 140 -15.31 -1.63 -22.63
C GLY A 140 -14.28 -2.33 -21.72
N PHE A 141 -13.15 -1.70 -21.44
CA PHE A 141 -12.32 -2.10 -20.33
C PHE A 141 -13.08 -1.80 -19.03
N MET A 142 -13.21 -2.80 -18.16
CA MET A 142 -14.02 -2.72 -16.94
C MET A 142 -15.52 -2.44 -17.16
N THR A 143 -16.19 -3.31 -17.86
CA THR A 143 -17.65 -3.44 -17.79
C THR A 143 -18.04 -4.07 -16.44
N ALA A 144 -19.25 -3.78 -15.94
CA ALA A 144 -19.74 -4.28 -14.65
C ALA A 144 -19.66 -5.81 -14.53
N ASP A 145 -19.86 -6.54 -15.63
CA ASP A 145 -19.84 -8.01 -15.66
C ASP A 145 -18.45 -8.64 -15.52
N ARG A 146 -17.39 -7.84 -15.70
CA ARG A 146 -16.00 -8.31 -15.64
C ARG A 146 -15.30 -8.02 -14.32
N ILE A 147 -15.86 -7.13 -13.48
CA ILE A 147 -15.40 -6.97 -12.10
C ILE A 147 -16.01 -8.10 -11.25
N LYS A 148 -15.56 -9.33 -11.48
CA LYS A 148 -16.11 -10.49 -10.80
C LYS A 148 -15.61 -10.64 -9.37
N LYS A 149 -14.44 -10.09 -9.04
CA LYS A 149 -13.83 -10.30 -7.72
C LYS A 149 -12.99 -9.11 -7.30
N ILE A 150 -13.47 -8.37 -6.31
CA ILE A 150 -12.66 -7.48 -5.51
C ILE A 150 -12.45 -8.13 -4.14
N THR A 151 -11.21 -8.19 -3.69
CA THR A 151 -10.84 -8.87 -2.45
C THR A 151 -10.16 -7.89 -1.51
N GLY A 152 -10.69 -7.76 -0.30
CA GLY A 152 -10.04 -7.01 0.78
C GLY A 152 -8.98 -7.86 1.46
N ILE A 153 -7.76 -7.38 1.49
CA ILE A 153 -6.61 -8.08 2.04
C ILE A 153 -5.90 -7.18 3.04
N TYR A 154 -5.62 -7.71 4.21
CA TYR A 154 -4.66 -7.12 5.12
C TYR A 154 -3.26 -7.58 4.73
N VAL A 155 -2.49 -6.68 4.16
CA VAL A 155 -1.11 -6.92 3.72
C VAL A 155 -0.15 -6.64 4.87
N PRO A 156 0.84 -7.52 5.13
CA PRO A 156 1.86 -7.31 6.13
C PRO A 156 2.84 -6.22 5.71
N PHE A 157 3.09 -5.26 6.59
CA PHE A 157 4.08 -4.20 6.44
C PHE A 157 4.95 -4.09 7.68
N TRP A 158 6.20 -3.71 7.48
CA TRP A 158 7.04 -3.16 8.53
C TRP A 158 7.03 -1.63 8.43
N LEU A 159 6.67 -0.97 9.54
CA LEU A 159 6.78 0.48 9.69
C LEU A 159 8.07 0.79 10.45
N TYR A 160 8.99 1.49 9.80
CA TYR A 160 10.30 1.82 10.36
C TYR A 160 10.36 3.25 10.86
N ASP A 161 10.89 3.40 12.08
CA ASP A 161 11.38 4.68 12.56
C ASP A 161 12.90 4.73 12.37
N LEU A 162 13.37 5.72 11.61
CA LEU A 162 14.76 5.85 11.19
C LEU A 162 15.28 7.25 11.52
N ASN A 163 16.57 7.34 11.83
CA ASN A 163 17.28 8.60 11.91
C ASN A 163 18.37 8.64 10.86
N SER A 164 18.46 9.73 10.13
CA SER A 164 19.50 9.97 9.15
C SER A 164 20.37 11.15 9.56
N LYS A 165 21.69 10.97 9.49
CA LYS A 165 22.68 12.04 9.59
C LYS A 165 23.42 12.16 8.27
N ALA A 166 23.42 13.35 7.68
CA ALA A 166 24.11 13.63 6.44
C ALA A 166 25.12 14.76 6.63
N GLU A 167 26.39 14.50 6.30
CA GLU A 167 27.46 15.49 6.27
C GLU A 167 27.90 15.69 4.82
N VAL A 168 27.79 16.93 4.36
CA VAL A 168 28.02 17.29 2.97
C VAL A 168 28.97 18.48 2.89
N SER A 169 30.03 18.33 2.08
CA SER A 169 30.87 19.45 1.65
C SER A 169 30.86 19.57 0.13
N ALA A 170 30.70 20.78 -0.37
CA ALA A 170 30.61 21.06 -1.79
C ALA A 170 31.24 22.42 -2.12
N ILE A 171 31.53 22.65 -3.41
CA ILE A 171 31.83 23.96 -3.95
C ILE A 171 30.63 24.43 -4.78
N GLY A 172 30.06 25.58 -4.40
CA GLY A 172 29.10 26.32 -5.22
C GLY A 172 29.79 27.38 -6.07
N THR A 173 29.34 27.58 -7.30
CA THR A 173 29.81 28.66 -8.14
C THR A 173 28.69 29.60 -8.54
N THR A 174 28.99 30.91 -8.58
CA THR A 174 28.10 31.88 -9.22
C THR A 174 28.84 32.47 -10.41
N VAL A 175 28.16 32.59 -11.54
CA VAL A 175 28.72 33.13 -12.76
C VAL A 175 27.94 34.38 -13.15
N ARG A 176 28.64 35.49 -13.28
CA ARG A 176 28.07 36.74 -13.75
C ARG A 176 28.79 37.16 -15.06
N LYS A 177 28.01 37.44 -16.09
CA LYS A 177 28.52 38.01 -17.32
C LYS A 177 28.08 39.47 -17.46
N TYR A 178 29.00 40.34 -17.81
CA TYR A 178 28.72 41.73 -18.08
C TYR A 178 29.61 42.27 -19.22
N THR A 179 29.10 43.23 -19.95
CA THR A 179 29.82 43.86 -21.05
C THR A 179 30.40 45.19 -20.59
N SER A 180 31.66 45.44 -20.91
CA SER A 180 32.30 46.75 -20.67
C SER A 180 33.13 47.12 -21.90
N GLY A 181 32.73 48.16 -22.63
CA GLY A 181 33.25 48.44 -23.95
C GLY A 181 32.96 47.30 -24.94
N ASP A 182 33.95 46.91 -25.71
CA ASP A 182 33.88 45.84 -26.73
C ASP A 182 34.13 44.45 -26.14
N TYR A 183 34.25 44.33 -24.81
CA TYR A 183 34.61 43.06 -24.18
C TYR A 183 33.46 42.50 -23.32
N ILE A 184 33.32 41.17 -23.34
CA ILE A 184 32.43 40.42 -22.47
C ILE A 184 33.26 39.82 -21.35
N TYR A 185 32.96 40.21 -20.11
CA TYR A 185 33.60 39.69 -18.91
C TYR A 185 32.76 38.60 -18.28
N THR A 186 33.44 37.54 -17.85
CA THR A 186 32.81 36.46 -17.08
C THR A 186 33.50 36.42 -15.70
N GLU A 187 32.75 36.78 -14.67
CA GLU A 187 33.19 36.70 -13.27
C GLU A 187 32.64 35.41 -12.67
N THR A 188 33.52 34.54 -12.15
CA THR A 188 33.13 33.32 -11.45
C THR A 188 33.59 33.41 -9.99
N LYS A 189 32.63 33.30 -9.04
CA LYS A 189 32.93 33.25 -7.61
C LYS A 189 32.70 31.84 -7.11
N TYR A 190 33.59 31.37 -6.25
CA TYR A 190 33.57 30.05 -5.63
C TYR A 190 33.22 30.18 -4.16
N TYR A 191 32.38 29.26 -3.66
CA TYR A 191 31.92 29.22 -2.28
C TYR A 191 32.09 27.83 -1.73
N ASP A 192 32.72 27.69 -0.58
CA ASP A 192 32.72 26.45 0.18
C ASP A 192 31.38 26.31 0.91
N ILE A 193 30.73 25.17 0.69
CA ILE A 193 29.45 24.83 1.25
C ILE A 193 29.62 23.67 2.20
N TYR A 194 29.13 23.81 3.41
CA TYR A 194 29.05 22.71 4.39
C TYR A 194 27.62 22.58 4.88
N ARG A 195 27.14 21.31 4.98
CA ARG A 195 25.84 20.97 5.55
C ARG A 195 25.98 19.82 6.52
N ASN A 196 25.40 19.98 7.70
CA ASN A 196 25.21 18.92 8.67
C ASN A 196 23.70 18.82 8.91
N ILE A 197 23.10 17.72 8.46
CA ILE A 197 21.64 17.53 8.39
C ILE A 197 21.29 16.33 9.23
N ASN A 198 20.30 16.48 10.11
CA ASN A 198 19.73 15.41 10.91
C ASN A 198 18.23 15.33 10.62
N LEU A 199 17.77 14.17 10.13
CA LEU A 199 16.37 13.96 9.76
C LEU A 199 15.85 12.69 10.45
N ASP A 200 14.67 12.80 11.04
CA ASP A 200 13.91 11.70 11.56
C ASP A 200 12.80 11.32 10.58
N TYR A 201 12.74 10.04 10.24
CA TYR A 201 11.68 9.43 9.44
C TYR A 201 10.87 8.53 10.35
N ILE A 202 9.57 8.77 10.41
CA ILE A 202 8.66 8.06 11.30
C ILE A 202 7.67 7.26 10.47
N LYS A 203 7.53 5.97 10.80
CA LYS A 203 6.58 5.04 10.17
C LYS A 203 6.76 4.91 8.66
N VAL A 204 8.01 4.77 8.21
CA VAL A 204 8.30 4.49 6.79
C VAL A 204 7.85 3.06 6.47
N PRO A 205 6.87 2.88 5.58
CA PRO A 205 6.33 1.56 5.30
C PRO A 205 7.16 0.82 4.25
N VAL A 206 7.32 -0.48 4.48
CA VAL A 206 7.82 -1.44 3.49
C VAL A 206 6.95 -2.69 3.60
N ASP A 207 6.36 -3.13 2.50
CA ASP A 207 5.60 -4.38 2.49
C ASP A 207 6.52 -5.58 2.74
N ALA A 208 5.98 -6.57 3.40
CA ALA A 208 6.71 -7.73 3.86
C ALA A 208 6.18 -9.05 3.27
N SER A 209 5.35 -8.94 2.20
CA SER A 209 4.76 -10.07 1.50
C SER A 209 5.57 -10.41 0.25
N GLU A 210 5.90 -11.68 0.06
CA GLU A 210 6.51 -12.16 -1.18
C GLU A 210 5.52 -12.15 -2.36
N LYS A 211 4.22 -12.22 -2.08
CA LYS A 211 3.16 -12.32 -3.09
C LYS A 211 2.73 -10.98 -3.66
N MET A 212 2.98 -9.90 -2.95
CA MET A 212 2.59 -8.57 -3.38
C MET A 212 3.67 -7.94 -4.25
N ASN A 213 3.24 -7.15 -5.22
CA ASN A 213 4.17 -6.39 -6.05
C ASN A 213 4.64 -5.14 -5.29
N ASP A 214 5.94 -5.06 -4.99
CA ASP A 214 6.57 -3.98 -4.24
C ASP A 214 6.25 -2.59 -4.80
N GLU A 215 6.35 -2.41 -6.14
CA GLU A 215 6.08 -1.13 -6.80
C GLU A 215 4.62 -0.69 -6.62
N LEU A 216 3.71 -1.67 -6.64
CA LEU A 216 2.28 -1.42 -6.45
C LEU A 216 2.01 -1.01 -5.01
N MET A 217 2.58 -1.73 -4.03
CA MET A 217 2.43 -1.45 -2.60
C MET A 217 3.03 -0.10 -2.21
N ASP A 218 4.22 0.24 -2.71
CA ASP A 218 4.85 1.53 -2.48
C ASP A 218 4.02 2.71 -3.03
N LYS A 219 3.29 2.51 -4.11
CA LYS A 219 2.43 3.54 -4.71
C LYS A 219 1.09 3.74 -3.98
N LEU A 220 0.68 2.82 -3.13
CA LEU A 220 -0.56 2.96 -2.34
C LEU A 220 -0.49 4.05 -1.29
N GLU A 221 0.73 4.45 -0.87
CA GLU A 221 0.92 5.57 0.05
C GLU A 221 0.27 6.89 -0.44
N PRO A 222 -0.16 7.79 0.45
CA PRO A 222 -0.01 7.73 1.89
C PRO A 222 -1.16 7.01 2.59
N TYR A 223 -0.86 6.38 3.74
CA TYR A 223 -1.84 6.01 4.76
C TYR A 223 -1.87 7.08 5.86
N ASN A 224 -3.03 7.24 6.51
CA ASN A 224 -3.12 8.07 7.71
C ASN A 224 -2.70 7.25 8.93
N TYR A 225 -1.45 7.34 9.31
CA TYR A 225 -0.87 6.61 10.44
C TYR A 225 -1.36 7.07 11.82
N ASN A 226 -2.12 8.16 11.91
CA ASN A 226 -2.81 8.54 13.15
C ASN A 226 -3.98 7.61 13.47
N SER A 227 -4.47 6.86 12.48
CA SER A 227 -5.53 5.85 12.63
C SER A 227 -5.00 4.46 13.00
N LEU A 228 -3.70 4.30 13.28
CA LEU A 228 -3.15 3.05 13.78
C LEU A 228 -3.79 2.68 15.11
N LYS A 229 -4.27 1.44 15.18
CA LYS A 229 -4.82 0.83 16.38
C LYS A 229 -3.97 -0.35 16.82
N ASP A 230 -4.08 -0.72 18.08
CA ASP A 230 -3.56 -1.99 18.56
C ASP A 230 -4.26 -3.12 17.81
N PHE A 231 -3.49 -4.11 17.40
CA PHE A 231 -4.05 -5.22 16.64
C PHE A 231 -5.01 -6.03 17.53
N LYS A 232 -6.20 -6.32 16.98
CA LYS A 232 -7.17 -7.26 17.53
C LYS A 232 -7.71 -8.12 16.41
N THR A 233 -7.87 -9.41 16.63
CA THR A 233 -8.31 -10.37 15.61
C THR A 233 -9.69 -10.07 14.98
N PRO A 234 -10.68 -9.44 15.67
CA PRO A 234 -11.93 -9.05 15.03
C PRO A 234 -11.79 -8.15 13.79
N TYR A 235 -10.70 -7.37 13.68
CA TYR A 235 -10.46 -6.57 12.47
C TYR A 235 -10.29 -7.40 11.20
N LEU A 236 -9.89 -8.67 11.33
CA LEU A 236 -9.69 -9.58 10.21
C LEU A 236 -10.98 -10.29 9.77
N ALA A 237 -12.06 -10.19 10.53
CA ALA A 237 -13.31 -10.91 10.24
C ALA A 237 -13.92 -10.44 8.92
N GLY A 238 -14.02 -11.34 7.94
CA GLY A 238 -14.54 -11.05 6.60
C GLY A 238 -13.50 -10.61 5.56
N TYR A 239 -12.23 -10.48 5.94
CA TYR A 239 -11.11 -10.14 5.06
C TYR A 239 -10.11 -11.28 4.97
N ILE A 240 -9.28 -11.26 3.92
CA ILE A 240 -8.08 -12.10 3.84
C ILE A 240 -6.95 -11.40 4.58
N ALA A 241 -6.12 -12.15 5.30
CA ALA A 241 -4.91 -11.61 5.90
C ALA A 241 -3.76 -12.60 5.76
N GLU A 242 -2.57 -12.07 5.57
CA GLU A 242 -1.33 -12.82 5.47
C GLU A 242 -0.35 -12.38 6.56
N LYS A 243 0.52 -13.29 7.00
CA LYS A 243 1.68 -12.94 7.81
C LYS A 243 2.81 -12.49 6.90
N TYR A 244 3.85 -11.86 7.46
CA TYR A 244 5.03 -11.46 6.70
C TYR A 244 5.87 -12.69 6.26
N ASN A 245 6.46 -12.59 5.08
CA ASN A 245 7.49 -13.51 4.57
C ASN A 245 8.89 -12.99 4.92
N TYR A 246 9.08 -11.67 4.86
CA TYR A 246 10.36 -11.02 5.14
C TYR A 246 10.34 -10.33 6.49
N ASN A 247 11.35 -10.62 7.34
CA ASN A 247 11.49 -9.94 8.62
C ASN A 247 12.06 -8.52 8.45
N TYR A 248 11.97 -7.71 9.51
CA TYR A 248 12.40 -6.30 9.47
C TYR A 248 13.90 -6.10 9.20
N LYS A 249 14.76 -7.09 9.51
CA LYS A 249 16.20 -7.00 9.23
C LYS A 249 16.49 -7.24 7.76
N GLU A 250 15.78 -8.17 7.14
CA GLU A 250 15.90 -8.48 5.71
C GLU A 250 15.46 -7.29 4.84
N LEU A 251 14.44 -6.55 5.26
CA LEU A 251 13.93 -5.39 4.51
C LEU A 251 14.66 -4.07 4.84
N LEU A 252 15.59 -4.06 5.80
CA LEU A 252 16.33 -2.85 6.18
C LEU A 252 17.11 -2.20 5.01
N PRO A 253 17.77 -2.94 4.11
CA PRO A 253 18.42 -2.35 2.94
C PRO A 253 17.41 -1.63 2.01
N ARG A 254 16.23 -2.22 1.80
CA ARG A 254 15.17 -1.64 0.94
C ARG A 254 14.64 -0.33 1.52
N VAL A 255 14.35 -0.26 2.82
CA VAL A 255 13.88 0.98 3.44
C VAL A 255 14.95 2.06 3.43
N LYS A 256 16.23 1.71 3.64
CA LYS A 256 17.34 2.67 3.54
C LYS A 256 17.42 3.28 2.13
N SER A 257 17.41 2.46 1.10
CA SER A 257 17.41 2.91 -0.30
C SER A 257 16.19 3.80 -0.62
N LYS A 258 15.02 3.46 -0.07
CA LYS A 258 13.78 4.25 -0.24
C LYS A 258 13.93 5.67 0.30
N ILE A 259 14.51 5.84 1.49
CA ILE A 259 14.66 7.16 2.11
C ILE A 259 15.90 7.93 1.62
N GLU A 260 16.91 7.25 1.10
CA GLU A 260 18.14 7.88 0.61
C GLU A 260 17.84 8.91 -0.48
N ASN A 261 16.95 8.60 -1.40
CA ASN A 261 16.50 9.53 -2.44
C ASN A 261 15.86 10.81 -1.87
N TYR A 262 15.10 10.67 -0.77
CA TYR A 262 14.50 11.83 -0.09
C TYR A 262 15.55 12.66 0.63
N ILE A 263 16.56 12.02 1.24
CA ILE A 263 17.68 12.69 1.90
C ILE A 263 18.48 13.49 0.86
N GLU A 264 18.80 12.89 -0.28
CA GLU A 264 19.52 13.54 -1.38
C GLU A 264 18.74 14.73 -1.95
N SER A 265 17.46 14.57 -2.16
CA SER A 265 16.57 15.66 -2.61
C SER A 265 16.55 16.81 -1.57
N TYR A 266 16.48 16.46 -0.28
CA TYR A 266 16.51 17.47 0.79
C TYR A 266 17.85 18.19 0.83
N ILE A 267 19.00 17.47 0.75
CA ILE A 267 20.34 18.07 0.67
C ILE A 267 20.38 19.09 -0.48
N GLY A 268 19.96 18.68 -1.69
CA GLY A 268 19.90 19.58 -2.85
C GLY A 268 19.03 20.80 -2.62
N SER A 269 17.91 20.64 -1.90
CA SER A 269 17.00 21.74 -1.58
C SER A 269 17.61 22.80 -0.63
N THR A 270 18.60 22.40 0.18
CA THR A 270 19.32 23.30 1.10
C THR A 270 20.46 24.09 0.46
N ILE A 271 20.85 23.70 -0.76
CA ILE A 271 21.96 24.30 -1.50
C ILE A 271 21.40 25.01 -2.73
N LYS A 272 20.99 26.28 -2.53
CA LYS A 272 20.37 27.11 -3.58
C LYS A 272 21.16 28.39 -3.84
N GLY A 273 20.93 29.01 -5.00
CA GLY A 273 21.51 30.30 -5.36
C GLY A 273 22.87 30.20 -6.07
N TYR A 274 23.30 29.02 -6.44
CA TYR A 274 24.54 28.78 -7.20
C TYR A 274 24.23 28.42 -8.65
N SER A 275 25.12 28.84 -9.57
CA SER A 275 25.05 28.46 -10.99
C SER A 275 25.39 27.00 -11.20
N SER A 276 26.31 26.46 -10.39
CA SER A 276 26.62 25.03 -10.32
C SER A 276 27.08 24.64 -8.92
N VAL A 277 26.92 23.35 -8.59
CA VAL A 277 27.36 22.77 -7.31
C VAL A 277 28.15 21.49 -7.61
N SER A 278 29.35 21.40 -7.05
CA SER A 278 30.20 20.22 -7.11
C SER A 278 30.43 19.65 -5.73
N TYR A 279 29.94 18.45 -5.46
CA TYR A 279 30.12 17.77 -4.18
C TYR A 279 31.54 17.26 -4.01
N LYS A 280 32.22 17.63 -2.92
CA LYS A 280 33.54 17.10 -2.52
C LYS A 280 33.41 15.84 -1.69
N ASN A 281 32.47 15.87 -0.75
CA ASN A 281 32.17 14.74 0.13
C ASN A 281 30.68 14.72 0.45
N LYS A 282 30.10 13.52 0.52
CA LYS A 282 28.71 13.28 0.92
C LYS A 282 28.65 11.97 1.70
N GLN A 283 28.46 12.06 2.99
CA GLN A 283 28.31 10.91 3.88
C GLN A 283 26.89 10.91 4.42
N ILE A 284 26.16 9.82 4.20
CA ILE A 284 24.79 9.63 4.67
C ILE A 284 24.79 8.37 5.55
N ASN A 285 24.47 8.54 6.82
CA ASN A 285 24.33 7.45 7.79
C ASN A 285 22.89 7.33 8.20
N ILE A 286 22.28 6.15 7.97
CA ILE A 286 20.90 5.85 8.29
C ILE A 286 20.86 4.78 9.36
N ASN A 287 20.28 5.12 10.52
CA ASN A 287 20.17 4.23 11.67
C ASN A 287 18.70 3.89 11.92
N GLN A 288 18.42 2.61 12.10
CA GLN A 288 17.11 2.14 12.53
C GLN A 288 16.94 2.40 14.03
N LYS A 289 15.84 3.05 14.42
CA LYS A 289 15.42 3.20 15.81
C LYS A 289 14.47 2.08 16.21
N GLN A 290 13.43 1.85 15.41
CA GLN A 290 12.38 0.88 15.70
C GLN A 290 11.74 0.35 14.42
N ALA A 291 11.12 -0.83 14.49
CA ALA A 291 10.28 -1.38 13.43
C ALA A 291 9.04 -2.05 14.05
N TYR A 292 7.88 -1.83 13.45
CA TYR A 292 6.59 -2.36 13.93
C TYR A 292 5.95 -3.21 12.84
N TYR A 293 5.63 -4.46 13.17
CA TYR A 293 4.80 -5.29 12.30
C TYR A 293 3.35 -4.76 12.31
N THR A 294 2.85 -4.41 11.13
CA THR A 294 1.56 -3.74 10.95
C THR A 294 0.81 -4.35 9.79
N LEU A 295 -0.50 -4.51 9.94
CA LEU A 295 -1.39 -4.90 8.86
C LEU A 295 -2.04 -3.64 8.26
N LEU A 296 -1.87 -3.47 6.94
CA LEU A 296 -2.47 -2.36 6.19
C LEU A 296 -3.57 -2.85 5.25
N PRO A 297 -4.70 -2.12 5.14
CA PRO A 297 -5.85 -2.53 4.35
C PRO A 297 -5.65 -2.24 2.86
N VAL A 298 -5.81 -3.25 2.02
CA VAL A 298 -5.67 -3.15 0.57
C VAL A 298 -6.82 -3.86 -0.13
N TRP A 299 -7.51 -3.17 -1.01
CA TRP A 299 -8.43 -3.78 -1.97
C TRP A 299 -7.65 -4.22 -3.20
N MET A 300 -7.66 -5.51 -3.53
CA MET A 300 -7.02 -6.07 -4.72
C MET A 300 -8.05 -6.45 -5.77
N LEU A 301 -7.74 -6.13 -7.02
CA LEU A 301 -8.53 -6.50 -8.18
C LEU A 301 -7.63 -7.16 -9.22
N TYR A 302 -7.96 -8.38 -9.58
CA TYR A 302 -7.35 -9.10 -10.69
C TYR A 302 -8.33 -9.12 -11.87
N TYR A 303 -7.85 -8.79 -13.04
CA TYR A 303 -8.70 -8.59 -14.20
C TYR A 303 -8.06 -9.09 -15.48
N ASP A 304 -8.74 -10.02 -16.16
CA ASP A 304 -8.32 -10.54 -17.46
C ASP A 304 -8.89 -9.70 -18.60
N TYR A 305 -8.02 -9.15 -19.42
CA TYR A 305 -8.41 -8.43 -20.61
C TYR A 305 -7.53 -8.76 -21.79
N ASN A 306 -8.12 -9.24 -22.90
CA ASN A 306 -7.41 -9.64 -24.12
C ASN A 306 -6.25 -10.62 -23.85
N LYS A 307 -6.48 -11.66 -23.04
CA LYS A 307 -5.50 -12.68 -22.63
C LYS A 307 -4.32 -12.14 -21.81
N SER A 308 -4.45 -10.96 -21.24
CA SER A 308 -3.47 -10.38 -20.32
C SER A 308 -4.13 -10.13 -18.97
N GLU A 309 -3.43 -10.47 -17.89
CA GLU A 309 -3.85 -10.18 -16.52
C GLU A 309 -3.41 -8.77 -16.12
N TYR A 310 -4.32 -8.04 -15.51
CA TYR A 310 -4.09 -6.70 -14.97
C TYR A 310 -4.39 -6.69 -13.49
N THR A 311 -3.43 -6.20 -12.71
CA THR A 311 -3.58 -6.07 -11.26
C THR A 311 -3.74 -4.60 -10.89
N PHE A 312 -4.75 -4.33 -10.08
CA PHE A 312 -5.01 -3.02 -9.50
C PHE A 312 -5.08 -3.16 -7.99
N ALA A 313 -4.64 -2.16 -7.28
CA ALA A 313 -4.79 -2.07 -5.84
C ALA A 313 -5.41 -0.73 -5.45
N MET A 314 -6.16 -0.74 -4.35
CA MET A 314 -6.66 0.48 -3.73
C MET A 314 -6.32 0.46 -2.26
N ASN A 315 -5.83 1.59 -1.76
CA ASN A 315 -5.66 1.82 -0.34
C ASN A 315 -7.03 1.72 0.35
N GLY A 316 -7.19 0.72 1.22
CA GLY A 316 -8.47 0.43 1.90
C GLY A 316 -8.88 1.48 2.93
N GLN A 317 -8.00 2.44 3.23
CA GLN A 317 -8.27 3.56 4.11
C GLN A 317 -8.60 4.84 3.33
N THR A 318 -7.79 5.20 2.34
CA THR A 318 -7.88 6.50 1.65
C THR A 318 -8.61 6.46 0.31
N GLY A 319 -8.87 5.25 -0.21
CA GLY A 319 -9.47 5.07 -1.52
C GLY A 319 -8.53 5.37 -2.70
N LYS A 320 -7.23 5.60 -2.46
CA LYS A 320 -6.25 5.84 -3.52
C LYS A 320 -6.05 4.59 -4.36
N ILE A 321 -6.29 4.69 -5.66
CA ILE A 321 -6.17 3.58 -6.61
C ILE A 321 -4.84 3.67 -7.34
N VAL A 322 -4.18 2.52 -7.50
CA VAL A 322 -2.95 2.34 -8.27
C VAL A 322 -3.08 1.14 -9.20
N GLY A 323 -2.40 1.21 -10.34
CA GLY A 323 -2.39 0.18 -11.36
C GLY A 323 -2.18 0.79 -12.75
N LYS A 324 -1.89 -0.06 -13.73
CA LYS A 324 -1.65 0.35 -15.11
C LYS A 324 -2.75 -0.23 -16.00
N PRO A 325 -3.78 0.56 -16.40
CA PRO A 325 -4.80 0.07 -17.33
C PRO A 325 -4.20 -0.16 -18.71
N PRO A 326 -4.80 -1.05 -19.53
CA PRO A 326 -4.35 -1.24 -20.91
C PRO A 326 -4.52 0.04 -21.73
N ILE A 327 -3.67 0.19 -22.71
CA ILE A 327 -3.64 1.35 -23.61
C ILE A 327 -4.24 0.96 -24.96
N SER A 328 -5.11 1.81 -25.50
CA SER A 328 -5.71 1.66 -26.82
C SER A 328 -4.88 2.35 -27.90
N PHE A 329 -4.22 1.59 -28.76
CA PHE A 329 -3.43 2.14 -29.86
C PHE A 329 -4.27 3.03 -30.82
N SER A 330 -5.52 2.68 -31.07
CA SER A 330 -6.42 3.52 -31.88
C SER A 330 -6.68 4.89 -31.23
N LYS A 331 -6.82 4.94 -29.92
CA LYS A 331 -6.95 6.21 -29.21
C LYS A 331 -5.67 7.02 -29.21
N ILE A 332 -4.51 6.37 -29.12
CA ILE A 332 -3.22 7.04 -29.27
C ILE A 332 -3.12 7.69 -30.65
N ALA A 333 -3.42 6.95 -31.71
CA ALA A 333 -3.40 7.50 -33.08
C ALA A 333 -4.35 8.70 -33.25
N ILE A 334 -5.57 8.61 -32.73
CA ILE A 334 -6.52 9.73 -32.74
C ILE A 334 -5.97 10.96 -31.99
N TRP A 335 -5.39 10.74 -30.80
CA TRP A 335 -4.81 11.83 -30.01
C TRP A 335 -3.59 12.45 -30.72
N PHE A 336 -2.74 11.62 -31.33
CA PHE A 336 -1.59 12.08 -32.11
C PHE A 336 -2.05 12.96 -33.28
N ILE A 337 -3.04 12.50 -34.06
CA ILE A 337 -3.60 13.28 -35.19
C ILE A 337 -4.19 14.62 -34.71
N LYS A 338 -4.93 14.61 -33.58
CA LYS A 338 -5.49 15.83 -33.01
C LYS A 338 -4.40 16.84 -32.60
N ILE A 339 -3.38 16.38 -31.88
CA ILE A 339 -2.28 17.25 -31.43
C ILE A 339 -1.50 17.77 -32.65
N ALA A 340 -1.16 16.91 -33.58
CA ALA A 340 -0.45 17.31 -34.83
C ALA A 340 -1.27 18.34 -35.61
N GLY A 341 -2.58 18.14 -35.75
CA GLY A 341 -3.46 19.10 -36.43
C GLY A 341 -3.52 20.46 -35.74
N ILE A 342 -3.66 20.46 -34.39
CA ILE A 342 -3.68 21.70 -33.58
C ILE A 342 -2.33 22.42 -33.73
N THR A 343 -1.19 21.69 -33.64
CA THR A 343 0.15 22.26 -33.77
C THR A 343 0.35 22.84 -35.15
N PHE A 344 -0.12 22.15 -36.19
CA PHE A 344 -0.04 22.63 -37.57
C PHE A 344 -0.81 23.94 -37.77
N VAL A 345 -2.05 24.02 -37.22
CA VAL A 345 -2.85 25.26 -37.30
C VAL A 345 -2.15 26.41 -36.57
N ILE A 346 -1.61 26.16 -35.36
CA ILE A 346 -0.87 27.19 -34.63
C ILE A 346 0.35 27.69 -35.42
N LEU A 347 1.14 26.76 -35.99
CA LEU A 347 2.32 27.12 -36.79
C LEU A 347 1.94 27.94 -38.02
N LYS A 348 0.85 27.58 -38.70
CA LYS A 348 0.32 28.37 -39.84
C LYS A 348 -0.14 29.76 -39.39
N LEU A 349 -0.82 29.90 -38.26
CA LEU A 349 -1.20 31.20 -37.73
C LEU A 349 0.02 32.09 -37.39
N ILE A 350 1.04 31.48 -36.74
CA ILE A 350 2.29 32.21 -36.44
C ILE A 350 2.99 32.66 -37.72
N SER A 351 3.12 31.76 -38.72
CA SER A 351 3.70 32.10 -40.04
C SER A 351 2.95 33.25 -40.70
N PHE A 352 1.61 33.20 -40.70
CA PHE A 352 0.80 34.28 -41.26
C PHE A 352 1.00 35.62 -40.52
N ILE A 353 1.06 35.61 -39.18
CA ILE A 353 1.32 36.83 -38.37
C ILE A 353 2.73 37.39 -38.61
N MET A 354 3.71 36.53 -38.80
CA MET A 354 5.11 36.90 -39.05
C MET A 354 5.41 37.27 -40.52
N GLY A 355 4.42 37.28 -41.39
CA GLY A 355 4.57 37.67 -42.82
C GLY A 355 5.33 36.65 -43.66
N GLY A 356 5.40 35.41 -43.25
CA GLY A 356 6.06 34.32 -44.01
C GLY A 356 5.02 33.49 -44.74
N ASP A 357 5.13 33.45 -46.08
CA ASP A 357 4.46 32.43 -46.92
C ASP A 357 5.22 31.11 -46.84
N PHE A 358 4.53 30.06 -46.30
CA PHE A 358 4.93 28.66 -46.38
C PHE A 358 3.90 27.87 -47.18
#